data_e4d2dd11f28609571f032b5539a96ab5
#
_entry.id   e4d2dd11f28609571f032b5539a96ab5
#
_cell.length_a   1.000
_cell.length_b   1.000
_cell.length_c   1.000
_cell.angle_alpha   90.00
_cell.angle_beta   90.00
_cell.angle_gamma   90.00
#
_symmetry.space_group_name_H-M   'P 1'
#
loop_
_entity.id
_entity.type
_entity.pdbx_description
1 polymer ?
#
loop_
_entity_poly.entity_id
_entity_poly.type
_entity_poly.pdbx_seq_one_letter_code
_entity_poly.pdbx_strand_id
1 'polypeptide(L)'
;HDISPIKRVIVSTYQAVSGAGKEGIEELENQVRQFTAGEEMTANLLPTGSAPKHYPVAFNLLPQIDVFLENDYTKEEMKMVYETQKILHDETIQVVPTTVRVPVYRSHSESVLVETAEPVSVEAFKAACEKFPGLQVKDNPAEQIYPMPLYTSNQNDCEIGRIRKDLYNDKGMNFWIVAVSYT
;
A
#
# COMPACT_ATOMS: atom_id res chain seq x y z
N HIS A 1 -2.92 12.84 -12.33
CA HIS A 1 -3.58 14.16 -12.37
C HIS A 1 -3.27 14.88 -13.69
N ASP A 2 -2.09 14.65 -14.28
CA ASP A 2 -1.65 15.31 -15.53
C ASP A 2 -2.41 14.88 -16.78
N ILE A 3 -3.02 13.69 -16.80
CA ILE A 3 -3.79 13.18 -17.94
C ILE A 3 -5.26 13.58 -17.82
N SER A 4 -5.81 13.50 -16.62
CA SER A 4 -7.17 13.88 -16.28
C SER A 4 -7.24 14.15 -14.77
N PRO A 5 -7.99 15.15 -14.30
CA PRO A 5 -8.14 15.42 -12.88
C PRO A 5 -8.67 14.20 -12.13
N ILE A 6 -8.00 13.84 -11.05
CA ILE A 6 -8.45 12.78 -10.14
C ILE A 6 -9.63 13.30 -9.31
N LYS A 7 -10.70 12.52 -9.21
CA LYS A 7 -11.87 12.82 -8.41
C LYS A 7 -11.92 11.98 -7.14
N ARG A 8 -11.60 10.69 -7.26
CA ARG A 8 -11.65 9.78 -6.13
C ARG A 8 -10.54 8.74 -6.20
N VAL A 9 -10.00 8.40 -5.05
CA VAL A 9 -9.03 7.32 -4.86
C VAL A 9 -9.58 6.37 -3.80
N ILE A 10 -9.70 5.10 -4.14
CA ILE A 10 -9.97 4.03 -3.18
C ILE A 10 -8.69 3.21 -3.11
N VAL A 11 -8.12 3.06 -1.92
CA VAL A 11 -6.83 2.41 -1.75
C VAL A 11 -6.84 1.49 -0.54
N SER A 12 -6.37 0.26 -0.74
CA SER A 12 -5.98 -0.63 0.35
C SER A 12 -4.48 -0.83 0.31
N THR A 13 -3.83 -0.57 1.45
CA THR A 13 -2.39 -0.77 1.57
C THR A 13 -2.07 -2.10 2.26
N TYR A 14 -0.95 -2.69 1.88
CA TYR A 14 -0.37 -3.89 2.47
C TYR A 14 1.03 -3.51 2.93
N GLN A 15 1.10 -2.98 4.17
CA GLN A 15 2.30 -2.33 4.68
C GLN A 15 3.22 -3.32 5.39
N ALA A 16 4.49 -3.30 4.97
CA ALA A 16 5.55 -4.12 5.54
C ALA A 16 5.85 -3.76 7.01
N VAL A 17 6.37 -4.72 7.77
CA VAL A 17 6.71 -4.53 9.19
C VAL A 17 7.86 -3.55 9.42
N SER A 18 8.71 -3.27 8.42
CA SER A 18 9.77 -2.26 8.50
C SER A 18 9.23 -0.87 8.84
N GLY A 19 7.96 -0.56 8.54
CA GLY A 19 7.31 0.67 8.97
C GLY A 19 7.18 0.83 10.48
N ALA A 20 7.31 -0.26 11.25
CA ALA A 20 7.43 -0.26 12.70
C ALA A 20 8.91 -0.33 13.17
N GLY A 21 9.86 -0.02 12.29
CA GLY A 21 11.28 -0.03 12.59
C GLY A 21 11.90 -1.44 12.58
N LYS A 22 13.15 -1.51 13.03
CA LYS A 22 13.90 -2.78 13.15
C LYS A 22 13.18 -3.78 14.07
N GLU A 23 12.57 -3.30 15.14
CA GLU A 23 11.84 -4.09 16.11
C GLU A 23 10.64 -4.84 15.46
N GLY A 24 9.97 -4.21 14.48
CA GLY A 24 8.90 -4.87 13.73
C GLY A 24 9.38 -6.08 12.89
N ILE A 25 10.57 -5.97 12.30
CA ILE A 25 11.20 -7.07 11.58
C ILE A 25 11.59 -8.19 12.55
N GLU A 26 12.24 -7.87 13.66
CA GLU A 26 12.67 -8.82 14.69
C GLU A 26 11.46 -9.54 15.31
N GLU A 27 10.36 -8.83 15.56
CA GLU A 27 9.13 -9.44 16.08
C GLU A 27 8.55 -10.44 15.07
N LEU A 28 8.47 -10.10 13.79
CA LEU A 28 8.02 -11.03 12.74
C LEU A 28 8.89 -12.29 12.67
N GLU A 29 10.22 -12.12 12.69
CA GLU A 29 11.15 -13.27 12.66
C GLU A 29 11.03 -14.16 13.87
N ASN A 30 10.84 -13.58 15.06
CA ASN A 30 10.64 -14.34 16.29
C ASN A 30 9.33 -15.13 16.24
N GLN A 31 8.24 -14.50 15.79
CA GLN A 31 6.94 -15.18 15.67
C GLN A 31 6.98 -16.34 14.66
N VAL A 32 7.68 -16.18 13.53
CA VAL A 32 7.87 -17.28 12.56
C VAL A 32 8.65 -18.43 13.19
N ARG A 33 9.72 -18.15 13.97
CA ARG A 33 10.50 -19.18 14.69
C ARG A 33 9.66 -19.91 15.73
N GLN A 34 8.91 -19.18 16.55
CA GLN A 34 8.01 -19.73 17.56
C GLN A 34 6.95 -20.64 16.92
N PHE A 35 6.29 -20.16 15.86
CA PHE A 35 5.29 -20.94 15.14
C PHE A 35 5.86 -22.26 14.60
N THR A 36 7.03 -22.22 13.96
CA THR A 36 7.67 -23.42 13.40
C THR A 36 8.17 -24.37 14.47
N ALA A 37 8.46 -23.89 15.68
CA ALA A 37 8.81 -24.72 16.84
C ALA A 37 7.57 -25.30 17.57
N GLY A 38 6.36 -24.93 17.16
CA GLY A 38 5.12 -25.32 17.85
C GLY A 38 4.88 -24.56 19.15
N GLU A 39 5.51 -23.39 19.31
CA GLU A 39 5.37 -22.49 20.46
C GLU A 39 4.29 -21.46 20.22
N GLU A 40 3.77 -20.85 21.29
CA GLU A 40 2.87 -19.71 21.20
C GLU A 40 3.63 -18.46 20.74
N MET A 41 3.08 -17.76 19.73
CA MET A 41 3.67 -16.53 19.21
C MET A 41 3.47 -15.38 20.19
N THR A 42 4.56 -14.71 20.54
CA THR A 42 4.53 -13.48 21.36
C THR A 42 4.30 -12.25 20.50
N ALA A 43 3.46 -11.31 20.95
CA ALA A 43 3.18 -10.04 20.28
C ALA A 43 3.28 -8.88 21.28
N ASN A 44 4.20 -7.96 21.06
CA ASN A 44 4.50 -6.87 21.99
C ASN A 44 4.50 -5.48 21.33
N LEU A 45 4.46 -5.41 19.99
CA LEU A 45 4.64 -4.17 19.24
C LEU A 45 3.44 -3.80 18.38
N LEU A 46 2.86 -4.75 17.66
CA LEU A 46 1.83 -4.47 16.65
C LEU A 46 0.41 -4.70 17.18
N PRO A 47 -0.58 -3.87 16.76
CA PRO A 47 -0.58 -2.93 15.64
C PRO A 47 0.18 -1.63 15.87
N THR A 48 0.34 -1.18 17.10
CA THR A 48 1.16 -0.03 17.54
C THR A 48 1.60 -0.23 18.98
N GLY A 49 2.77 0.28 19.35
CA GLY A 49 3.33 0.12 20.71
C GLY A 49 2.46 0.70 21.83
N SER A 50 1.57 1.64 21.54
CA SER A 50 0.61 2.20 22.50
C SER A 50 -0.74 1.48 22.54
N ALA A 51 -0.94 0.44 21.72
CA ALA A 51 -2.20 -0.30 21.71
C ALA A 51 -2.39 -1.05 23.04
N PRO A 52 -3.63 -1.12 23.57
CA PRO A 52 -3.90 -1.86 24.81
C PRO A 52 -3.80 -3.39 24.61
N LYS A 53 -3.77 -3.84 23.36
CA LYS A 53 -3.64 -5.25 22.99
C LYS A 53 -2.80 -5.37 21.72
N HIS A 54 -1.87 -6.32 21.74
CA HIS A 54 -1.01 -6.65 20.61
C HIS A 54 -1.40 -7.99 19.98
N TYR A 55 -1.12 -8.10 18.69
CA TYR A 55 -1.43 -9.30 17.91
C TYR A 55 -0.24 -9.73 17.07
N PRO A 56 -0.02 -11.05 16.90
CA PRO A 56 1.03 -11.52 16.01
C PRO A 56 0.71 -11.13 14.56
N VAL A 57 1.74 -10.70 13.84
CA VAL A 57 1.65 -10.40 12.41
C VAL A 57 2.05 -11.62 11.55
N ALA A 58 2.89 -12.52 12.04
CA ALA A 58 3.23 -13.73 11.31
C ALA A 58 1.97 -14.54 10.99
N PHE A 59 1.81 -14.89 9.70
CA PHE A 59 0.65 -15.62 9.16
C PHE A 59 -0.70 -14.92 9.40
N ASN A 60 -0.70 -13.61 9.59
CA ASN A 60 -1.87 -12.81 9.93
C ASN A 60 -1.90 -11.48 9.15
N LEU A 61 -3.05 -10.80 9.15
CA LEU A 61 -3.24 -9.45 8.64
C LEU A 61 -3.81 -8.59 9.76
N LEU A 62 -3.20 -7.44 10.03
CA LEU A 62 -3.69 -6.51 11.04
C LEU A 62 -4.29 -5.27 10.35
N PRO A 63 -5.62 -5.12 10.31
CA PRO A 63 -6.29 -3.99 9.65
C PRO A 63 -6.28 -2.74 10.56
N GLN A 64 -5.14 -2.44 11.09
CA GLN A 64 -4.87 -1.27 11.91
C GLN A 64 -3.40 -0.90 11.80
N ILE A 65 -3.13 0.35 11.43
CA ILE A 65 -1.80 0.96 11.53
C ILE A 65 -1.98 2.31 12.23
N ASP A 66 -1.22 2.51 13.34
CA ASP A 66 -1.39 3.61 14.27
C ASP A 66 -2.71 3.54 15.07
N VAL A 67 -3.06 4.59 15.79
CA VAL A 67 -4.23 4.67 16.68
C VAL A 67 -5.50 5.01 15.89
N PHE A 68 -6.65 4.55 16.38
CA PHE A 68 -7.96 4.98 15.87
C PHE A 68 -8.28 6.40 16.31
N LEU A 69 -8.96 7.12 15.43
CA LEU A 69 -9.55 8.44 15.67
C LEU A 69 -11.05 8.34 15.93
N GLU A 70 -11.69 9.45 16.25
CA GLU A 70 -13.13 9.51 16.58
C GLU A 70 -14.06 9.08 15.43
N ASN A 71 -13.57 9.08 14.20
CA ASN A 71 -14.31 8.69 12.99
C ASN A 71 -14.07 7.24 12.58
N ASP A 72 -13.50 6.41 13.45
CA ASP A 72 -13.13 5.01 13.23
C ASP A 72 -12.05 4.76 12.17
N TYR A 73 -11.48 5.82 11.58
CA TYR A 73 -10.27 5.72 10.78
C TYR A 73 -9.03 5.73 11.66
N THR A 74 -7.97 5.08 11.20
CA THR A 74 -6.67 5.21 11.88
C THR A 74 -6.00 6.53 11.50
N LYS A 75 -5.05 6.97 12.32
CA LYS A 75 -4.24 8.15 12.03
C LYS A 75 -3.45 7.99 10.73
N GLU A 76 -2.97 6.80 10.41
CA GLU A 76 -2.29 6.49 9.15
C GLU A 76 -3.23 6.64 7.95
N GLU A 77 -4.47 6.18 8.06
CA GLU A 77 -5.49 6.36 7.01
C GLU A 77 -5.79 7.83 6.77
N MET A 78 -6.00 8.61 7.82
CA MET A 78 -6.24 10.04 7.66
C MET A 78 -5.02 10.80 7.13
N LYS A 79 -3.81 10.34 7.44
CA LYS A 79 -2.58 10.86 6.86
C LYS A 79 -2.56 10.67 5.34
N MET A 80 -2.98 9.49 4.84
CA MET A 80 -3.10 9.27 3.38
C MET A 80 -4.08 10.25 2.73
N VAL A 81 -5.21 10.56 3.39
CA VAL A 81 -6.17 11.55 2.88
C VAL A 81 -5.50 12.92 2.73
N TYR A 82 -4.94 13.42 3.82
CA TYR A 82 -4.38 14.78 3.86
C TYR A 82 -3.12 14.94 3.01
N GLU A 83 -2.25 13.93 3.01
CA GLU A 83 -1.02 13.98 2.21
C GLU A 83 -1.32 13.89 0.71
N THR A 84 -2.25 13.06 0.28
CA THR A 84 -2.67 12.99 -1.13
C THR A 84 -3.19 14.35 -1.60
N GLN A 85 -4.10 14.96 -0.86
CA GLN A 85 -4.64 16.28 -1.18
C GLN A 85 -3.55 17.36 -1.21
N LYS A 86 -2.65 17.33 -0.22
CA LYS A 86 -1.55 18.30 -0.13
C LYS A 86 -0.54 18.15 -1.27
N ILE A 87 -0.12 16.93 -1.60
CA ILE A 87 0.89 16.65 -2.64
C ILE A 87 0.34 16.97 -4.03
N LEU A 88 -0.93 16.65 -4.27
CA LEU A 88 -1.58 16.93 -5.56
C LEU A 88 -2.14 18.36 -5.65
N HIS A 89 -2.01 19.17 -4.58
CA HIS A 89 -2.54 20.53 -4.50
C HIS A 89 -4.03 20.63 -4.85
N ASP A 90 -4.82 19.60 -4.46
CA ASP A 90 -6.25 19.53 -4.74
C ASP A 90 -7.00 18.93 -3.54
N GLU A 91 -7.63 19.78 -2.75
CA GLU A 91 -8.43 19.39 -1.57
C GLU A 91 -9.78 18.75 -1.95
N THR A 92 -10.15 18.76 -3.23
CA THR A 92 -11.42 18.17 -3.70
C THR A 92 -11.32 16.67 -3.96
N ILE A 93 -10.10 16.11 -3.99
CA ILE A 93 -9.88 14.67 -4.18
C ILE A 93 -10.43 13.90 -2.99
N GLN A 94 -11.34 12.97 -3.27
CA GLN A 94 -11.91 12.06 -2.28
C GLN A 94 -11.00 10.83 -2.13
N VAL A 95 -10.39 10.64 -0.97
CA VAL A 95 -9.53 9.48 -0.68
C VAL A 95 -10.21 8.58 0.34
N VAL A 96 -10.34 7.30 0.02
CA VAL A 96 -10.94 6.27 0.89
C VAL A 96 -9.89 5.19 1.15
N PRO A 97 -9.09 5.32 2.20
CA PRO A 97 -8.02 4.40 2.52
C PRO A 97 -8.46 3.28 3.46
N THR A 98 -7.78 2.13 3.34
CA THR A 98 -7.74 1.09 4.37
C THR A 98 -6.31 0.64 4.52
N THR A 99 -5.73 0.74 5.71
CA THR A 99 -4.34 0.38 5.94
C THR A 99 -4.20 -0.93 6.70
N VAL A 100 -3.41 -1.85 6.15
CA VAL A 100 -3.23 -3.20 6.70
C VAL A 100 -1.74 -3.50 6.89
N ARG A 101 -1.35 -3.95 8.08
CA ARG A 101 -0.02 -4.50 8.34
C ARG A 101 0.02 -5.95 7.89
N VAL A 102 1.04 -6.30 7.11
CA VAL A 102 1.22 -7.65 6.54
C VAL A 102 2.59 -8.23 6.93
N PRO A 103 2.75 -9.58 6.92
CA PRO A 103 4.00 -10.25 7.29
C PRO A 103 5.04 -10.19 6.15
N VAL A 104 5.38 -8.98 5.74
CA VAL A 104 6.39 -8.67 4.71
C VAL A 104 7.44 -7.79 5.34
N TYR A 105 8.72 -8.06 5.09
CA TYR A 105 9.80 -7.33 5.72
C TYR A 105 9.86 -5.86 5.31
N ARG A 106 9.86 -5.60 4.00
CA ARG A 106 10.07 -4.27 3.41
C ARG A 106 9.21 -4.08 2.17
N SER A 107 9.06 -2.84 1.76
CA SER A 107 8.24 -2.38 0.64
C SER A 107 6.74 -2.54 0.90
N HIS A 108 6.04 -1.44 0.77
CA HIS A 108 4.58 -1.42 0.90
C HIS A 108 3.95 -1.71 -0.45
N SER A 109 2.89 -2.49 -0.44
CA SER A 109 2.08 -2.73 -1.63
C SER A 109 0.73 -2.05 -1.48
N GLU A 110 0.14 -1.63 -2.60
CA GLU A 110 -1.13 -0.93 -2.61
C GLU A 110 -2.01 -1.40 -3.76
N SER A 111 -3.27 -1.70 -3.45
CA SER A 111 -4.32 -1.91 -4.43
C SER A 111 -5.10 -0.62 -4.58
N VAL A 112 -5.05 -0.01 -5.77
CA VAL A 112 -5.59 1.33 -6.00
C VAL A 112 -6.64 1.29 -7.11
N LEU A 113 -7.77 1.94 -6.86
CA LEU A 113 -8.73 2.38 -7.85
C LEU A 113 -8.74 3.91 -7.86
N VAL A 114 -8.48 4.49 -9.03
CA VAL A 114 -8.59 5.93 -9.26
C VAL A 114 -9.75 6.21 -10.20
N GLU A 115 -10.61 7.14 -9.82
CA GLU A 115 -11.65 7.69 -10.69
C GLU A 115 -11.24 9.10 -11.14
N THR A 116 -11.29 9.33 -12.45
CA THR A 116 -10.88 10.58 -13.09
C THR A 116 -12.08 11.38 -13.61
N ALA A 117 -11.89 12.65 -13.92
CA ALA A 117 -12.95 13.51 -14.47
C ALA A 117 -13.37 13.04 -15.86
N GLU A 118 -12.42 12.63 -16.69
CA GLU A 118 -12.65 12.11 -18.03
C GLU A 118 -12.07 10.69 -18.18
N PRO A 119 -12.61 9.85 -19.07
CA PRO A 119 -12.07 8.52 -19.32
C PRO A 119 -10.60 8.57 -19.77
N VAL A 120 -9.77 7.71 -19.20
CA VAL A 120 -8.35 7.55 -19.56
C VAL A 120 -8.15 6.13 -20.07
N SER A 121 -7.51 5.95 -21.23
CA SER A 121 -7.21 4.61 -21.73
C SER A 121 -6.05 3.98 -20.95
N VAL A 122 -5.97 2.64 -20.93
CA VAL A 122 -4.87 1.89 -20.30
C VAL A 122 -3.54 2.27 -20.92
N GLU A 123 -3.50 2.42 -22.23
CA GLU A 123 -2.31 2.79 -23.00
C GLU A 123 -1.82 4.19 -22.63
N ALA A 124 -2.73 5.18 -22.55
CA ALA A 124 -2.38 6.54 -22.14
C ALA A 124 -1.87 6.57 -20.70
N PHE A 125 -2.50 5.81 -19.81
CA PHE A 125 -2.06 5.71 -18.41
C PHE A 125 -0.66 5.08 -18.29
N LYS A 126 -0.43 3.94 -18.96
CA LYS A 126 0.90 3.29 -18.99
C LYS A 126 1.97 4.22 -19.55
N ALA A 127 1.69 4.87 -20.68
CA ALA A 127 2.63 5.81 -21.30
C ALA A 127 2.98 7.02 -20.40
N ALA A 128 2.06 7.45 -19.54
CA ALA A 128 2.34 8.47 -18.54
C ALA A 128 3.19 7.92 -17.39
N CYS A 129 2.89 6.72 -16.90
CA CYS A 129 3.68 6.06 -15.86
C CYS A 129 5.14 5.82 -16.30
N GLU A 130 5.36 5.39 -17.56
CA GLU A 130 6.69 5.15 -18.13
C GLU A 130 7.56 6.42 -18.20
N LYS A 131 6.93 7.59 -18.27
CA LYS A 131 7.62 8.89 -18.30
C LYS A 131 7.83 9.49 -16.93
N PHE A 132 7.18 8.93 -15.90
CA PHE A 132 7.25 9.49 -14.56
C PHE A 132 8.55 9.06 -13.86
N PRO A 133 9.37 10.02 -13.40
CA PRO A 133 10.65 9.69 -12.76
C PRO A 133 10.44 8.92 -11.44
N GLY A 134 11.25 7.90 -11.22
CA GLY A 134 11.15 7.05 -10.02
C GLY A 134 10.03 6.02 -10.04
N LEU A 135 9.41 5.79 -11.22
CA LEU A 135 8.37 4.77 -11.40
C LEU A 135 8.72 3.84 -12.55
N GLN A 136 8.68 2.53 -12.31
CA GLN A 136 8.88 1.50 -13.32
C GLN A 136 7.57 0.77 -13.61
N VAL A 137 7.21 0.61 -14.88
CA VAL A 137 6.05 -0.19 -15.29
C VAL A 137 6.47 -1.65 -15.42
N LYS A 138 5.91 -2.53 -14.57
CA LYS A 138 6.04 -3.99 -14.62
C LYS A 138 4.65 -4.60 -14.80
N ASP A 139 4.18 -4.67 -16.03
CA ASP A 139 2.80 -5.07 -16.32
C ASP A 139 2.69 -5.95 -17.56
N ASN A 140 3.07 -7.22 -17.42
CA ASN A 140 2.84 -8.26 -18.41
C ASN A 140 2.21 -9.49 -17.74
N PRO A 141 0.86 -9.51 -17.59
CA PRO A 141 0.16 -10.60 -16.94
C PRO A 141 0.30 -11.95 -17.65
N ALA A 142 0.51 -11.95 -18.98
CA ALA A 142 0.68 -13.19 -19.76
C ALA A 142 1.97 -13.94 -19.36
N GLU A 143 3.00 -13.21 -18.98
CA GLU A 143 4.27 -13.74 -18.48
C GLU A 143 4.37 -13.71 -16.95
N GLN A 144 3.29 -13.38 -16.25
CA GLN A 144 3.25 -13.25 -14.79
C GLN A 144 4.22 -12.19 -14.25
N ILE A 145 4.48 -11.13 -15.02
CA ILE A 145 5.31 -10.01 -14.62
C ILE A 145 4.44 -8.92 -14.00
N TYR A 146 4.62 -8.69 -12.72
CA TYR A 146 3.96 -7.65 -11.93
C TYR A 146 4.80 -7.30 -10.67
N PRO A 147 4.58 -6.14 -10.05
CA PRO A 147 5.35 -5.75 -8.85
C PRO A 147 5.09 -6.67 -7.66
N MET A 148 6.17 -7.03 -6.97
CA MET A 148 6.11 -7.82 -5.74
C MET A 148 7.11 -7.26 -4.70
N PRO A 149 6.72 -7.09 -3.41
CA PRO A 149 7.56 -6.44 -2.41
C PRO A 149 8.91 -7.14 -2.18
N LEU A 150 8.97 -8.47 -2.32
CA LEU A 150 10.21 -9.23 -2.16
C LEU A 150 11.29 -8.80 -3.16
N TYR A 151 10.90 -8.46 -4.39
CA TYR A 151 11.83 -8.12 -5.48
C TYR A 151 12.02 -6.62 -5.65
N THR A 152 11.06 -5.80 -5.22
CA THR A 152 11.15 -4.34 -5.26
C THR A 152 11.98 -3.79 -4.10
N SER A 153 12.14 -4.55 -3.02
CA SER A 153 13.00 -4.15 -1.89
C SER A 153 14.44 -3.92 -2.34
N ASN A 154 15.06 -2.86 -1.83
CA ASN A 154 16.43 -2.41 -2.14
C ASN A 154 16.61 -1.78 -3.55
N GLN A 155 15.52 -1.38 -4.21
CA GLN A 155 15.58 -0.54 -5.41
C GLN A 155 15.28 0.93 -5.03
N ASN A 156 15.52 1.86 -5.96
CA ASN A 156 15.24 3.27 -5.75
C ASN A 156 13.87 3.68 -6.30
N ASP A 157 13.35 2.94 -7.27
CA ASP A 157 12.11 3.27 -7.95
C ASP A 157 10.95 2.45 -7.40
N CYS A 158 9.77 3.06 -7.37
CA CYS A 158 8.51 2.34 -7.18
C CYS A 158 8.17 1.54 -8.43
N GLU A 159 7.40 0.48 -8.28
CA GLU A 159 6.95 -0.35 -9.40
C GLU A 159 5.41 -0.32 -9.48
N ILE A 160 4.88 -0.19 -10.69
CA ILE A 160 3.44 -0.23 -10.97
C ILE A 160 3.12 -1.31 -12.00
N GLY A 161 2.02 -2.02 -11.79
CA GLY A 161 1.53 -3.03 -12.71
C GLY A 161 0.07 -3.40 -12.43
N ARG A 162 -0.41 -4.47 -13.06
CA ARG A 162 -1.80 -4.87 -12.99
C ARG A 162 -2.76 -3.74 -13.38
N ILE A 163 -2.33 -2.91 -14.35
CA ILE A 163 -3.08 -1.75 -14.82
C ILE A 163 -4.23 -2.23 -15.71
N ARG A 164 -5.45 -1.87 -15.32
CA ARG A 164 -6.67 -2.31 -16.00
C ARG A 164 -7.82 -1.35 -15.77
N LYS A 165 -8.73 -1.27 -16.70
CA LYS A 165 -9.97 -0.49 -16.56
C LYS A 165 -10.84 -1.06 -15.42
N ASP A 166 -11.59 -0.18 -14.79
CA ASP A 166 -12.73 -0.61 -14.00
C ASP A 166 -13.79 -1.28 -14.89
N LEU A 167 -14.44 -2.33 -14.37
CA LEU A 167 -15.42 -3.10 -15.12
C LEU A 167 -16.75 -2.35 -15.31
N TYR A 168 -17.04 -1.38 -14.46
CA TYR A 168 -18.35 -0.73 -14.36
C TYR A 168 -18.29 0.78 -14.53
N ASN A 169 -17.09 1.38 -14.42
CA ASN A 169 -16.88 2.81 -14.55
C ASN A 169 -15.78 3.08 -15.60
N ASP A 170 -16.14 3.66 -16.72
CA ASP A 170 -15.21 3.99 -17.81
C ASP A 170 -14.16 5.05 -17.42
N LYS A 171 -14.40 5.80 -16.34
CA LYS A 171 -13.49 6.75 -15.73
C LYS A 171 -12.60 6.13 -14.65
N GLY A 172 -12.81 4.85 -14.33
CA GLY A 172 -12.07 4.10 -13.31
C GLY A 172 -10.82 3.40 -13.88
N MET A 173 -9.71 3.48 -13.16
CA MET A 173 -8.47 2.77 -13.45
C MET A 173 -7.99 2.05 -12.19
N ASN A 174 -7.82 0.72 -12.30
CA ASN A 174 -7.24 -0.11 -11.24
C ASN A 174 -5.77 -0.40 -11.54
N PHE A 175 -4.96 -0.39 -10.50
CA PHE A 175 -3.56 -0.81 -10.58
C PHE A 175 -3.03 -1.32 -9.25
N TRP A 176 -1.89 -1.95 -9.31
CA TRP A 176 -1.10 -2.39 -8.18
C TRP A 176 0.23 -1.66 -8.18
N ILE A 177 0.61 -1.10 -7.05
CA ILE A 177 1.88 -0.42 -6.88
C ILE A 177 2.66 -1.04 -5.73
N VAL A 178 3.98 -1.07 -5.85
CA VAL A 178 4.88 -1.42 -4.75
C VAL A 178 5.86 -0.27 -4.56
N ALA A 179 5.77 0.35 -3.41
CA ALA A 179 6.61 1.47 -3.02
C ALA A 179 7.77 1.01 -2.15
N VAL A 180 8.94 1.59 -2.38
CA VAL A 180 10.12 1.36 -1.55
C VAL A 180 9.95 2.12 -0.23
N SER A 181 10.13 1.44 0.89
CA SER A 181 10.22 2.08 2.20
C SER A 181 11.69 2.39 2.50
N TYR A 182 12.01 3.65 2.72
CA TYR A 182 13.35 4.11 3.11
C TYR A 182 13.60 4.08 4.62
N THR A 183 12.76 3.38 5.39
CA THR A 183 12.93 3.21 6.85
C THR A 183 13.67 1.94 7.20
#